data_acb9e7c9d87560055f20d1d9496a7504
#
_entry.id   acb9e7c9d87560055f20d1d9496a7504
#
_cell.length_a   1.000
_cell.length_b   1.000
_cell.length_c   1.000
_cell.angle_alpha   90.00
_cell.angle_beta   90.00
_cell.angle_gamma   90.00
#
_symmetry.space_group_name_H-M   'P 1'
#
loop_
_entity.id
_entity.type
_entity.pdbx_description
1 polymer ?
#
loop_
_entity_poly.entity_id
_entity_poly.type
_entity_poly.pdbx_seq_one_letter_code
_entity_poly.pdbx_strand_id
1 'polypeptide(L)'
;KPSSAASDVYKRQLQNLYRCCEIAREITLKDEWRVGRVIARPYVGKKKGEFRRTSNRHDYALKPTGLTALNALKDNGLDVIGVGKINDIFCGEGITKTYHSDSSVHGMEQTIQICKEDFRGLCFVNLVDFDALWGHRRNVEGYGKEIEKFDKNLGVLLEELREDDLLILTADHGNDPTYSGTDHTREYVPFLAYSK
;
A
#
# COMPACT_ATOMS: atom_id res chain seq x y z
N LYS A 1 0.25 -5.36 28.65
CA LYS A 1 1.66 -4.95 28.45
C LYS A 1 1.85 -4.56 27.00
N PRO A 2 2.54 -3.45 26.67
CA PRO A 2 2.95 -3.22 25.30
C PRO A 2 3.78 -4.42 24.86
N SER A 3 3.59 -4.86 23.62
CA SER A 3 4.39 -5.94 23.08
C SER A 3 5.86 -5.57 23.24
N SER A 4 6.66 -6.48 23.75
CA SER A 4 8.07 -6.29 24.06
C SER A 4 8.96 -5.99 22.84
N ALA A 5 8.38 -5.87 21.64
CA ALA A 5 9.09 -5.64 20.40
C ALA A 5 9.30 -4.15 20.05
N ALA A 6 8.80 -3.25 20.89
CA ALA A 6 8.92 -1.84 20.63
C ALA A 6 10.00 -1.26 21.55
N SER A 7 11.15 -1.06 21.04
CA SER A 7 12.28 -0.52 21.77
C SER A 7 12.89 0.70 21.07
N ASP A 8 13.54 1.53 21.86
CA ASP A 8 14.33 2.68 21.47
C ASP A 8 15.15 2.45 20.19
N VAL A 9 15.16 3.42 19.29
CA VAL A 9 15.85 3.29 18.01
C VAL A 9 17.33 3.65 18.13
N TYR A 10 18.08 2.86 18.88
CA TYR A 10 19.50 2.76 18.61
C TYR A 10 19.70 1.72 17.48
N LYS A 11 20.61 1.99 16.55
CA LYS A 11 20.86 1.16 15.35
C LYS A 11 20.94 -0.35 15.63
N ARG A 12 21.52 -0.71 16.79
CA ARG A 12 21.64 -2.11 17.25
C ARG A 12 20.30 -2.73 17.68
N GLN A 13 19.41 -1.90 18.24
CA GLN A 13 18.10 -2.35 18.68
C GLN A 13 17.13 -2.49 17.49
N LEU A 14 17.26 -1.64 16.48
CA LEU A 14 16.48 -1.77 15.25
C LEU A 14 16.78 -3.07 14.53
N GLN A 15 18.06 -3.45 14.41
CA GLN A 15 18.47 -4.72 13.83
C GLN A 15 17.96 -5.92 14.63
N ASN A 16 17.98 -5.83 15.97
CA ASN A 16 17.43 -6.88 16.82
C ASN A 16 15.90 -7.01 16.63
N LEU A 17 15.16 -5.89 16.50
CA LEU A 17 13.74 -5.91 16.19
C LEU A 17 13.46 -6.61 14.86
N TYR A 18 14.22 -6.27 13.82
CA TYR A 18 14.11 -6.93 12.51
C TYR A 18 14.39 -8.42 12.61
N ARG A 19 15.46 -8.81 13.31
CA ARG A 19 15.79 -10.23 13.53
C ARG A 19 14.68 -10.98 14.27
N CYS A 20 14.05 -10.36 15.28
CA CYS A 20 12.90 -10.94 15.95
C CYS A 20 11.69 -11.11 15.01
N CYS A 21 11.45 -10.14 14.14
CA CYS A 21 10.37 -10.23 13.14
C CYS A 21 10.66 -11.30 12.09
N GLU A 22 11.90 -11.48 11.66
CA GLU A 22 12.32 -12.57 10.77
C GLU A 22 12.07 -13.94 11.39
N ILE A 23 12.50 -14.14 12.63
CA ILE A 23 12.24 -15.38 13.38
C ILE A 23 10.74 -15.63 13.54
N ALA A 24 9.98 -14.59 13.90
CA ALA A 24 8.53 -14.69 13.99
C ALA A 24 7.91 -15.04 12.63
N ARG A 25 8.43 -14.48 11.53
CA ARG A 25 8.00 -14.81 10.17
C ARG A 25 8.26 -16.28 9.83
N GLU A 26 9.44 -16.79 10.12
CA GLU A 26 9.81 -18.19 9.91
C GLU A 26 8.88 -19.16 10.68
N ILE A 27 8.59 -18.85 11.95
CA ILE A 27 7.69 -19.65 12.78
C ILE A 27 6.26 -19.64 12.21
N THR A 28 5.78 -18.47 11.79
CA THR A 28 4.41 -18.26 11.31
C THR A 28 4.22 -18.59 9.81
N LEU A 29 5.19 -19.20 9.15
CA LEU A 29 5.04 -19.78 7.82
C LEU A 29 4.41 -21.18 7.84
N LYS A 30 4.42 -21.86 8.97
CA LYS A 30 3.82 -23.19 9.13
C LYS A 30 2.30 -23.13 8.94
N ASP A 31 1.73 -24.16 8.32
CA ASP A 31 0.32 -24.17 7.90
C ASP A 31 -0.66 -23.86 9.04
N GLU A 32 -0.49 -24.45 10.20
CA GLU A 32 -1.30 -24.21 11.39
C GLU A 32 -1.15 -22.81 12.01
N TRP A 33 -0.01 -22.14 11.79
CA TRP A 33 0.34 -20.83 12.33
C TRP A 33 0.41 -19.75 11.26
N ARG A 34 -0.07 -20.02 10.07
CA ARG A 34 0.11 -19.18 8.90
C ARG A 34 -0.51 -17.79 9.08
N VAL A 35 0.33 -16.80 9.33
CA VAL A 35 -0.07 -15.40 9.52
C VAL A 35 0.30 -14.60 8.27
N GLY A 36 -0.65 -13.82 7.74
CA GLY A 36 -0.45 -13.04 6.53
C GLY A 36 0.70 -12.03 6.61
N ARG A 37 0.94 -11.46 7.80
CA ARG A 37 1.94 -10.38 7.93
C ARG A 37 2.56 -10.34 9.33
N VAL A 38 3.88 -10.16 9.39
CA VAL A 38 4.63 -9.76 10.59
C VAL A 38 5.17 -8.36 10.34
N ILE A 39 4.98 -7.43 11.26
CA ILE A 39 5.32 -6.02 11.05
C ILE A 39 6.25 -5.52 12.14
N ALA A 40 7.43 -5.03 11.75
CA ALA A 40 8.28 -4.22 12.60
C ALA A 40 7.79 -2.78 12.59
N ARG A 41 7.44 -2.24 13.77
CA ARG A 41 6.98 -0.84 13.93
C ARG A 41 7.84 -0.12 14.97
N PRO A 42 9.08 0.24 14.65
CA PRO A 42 9.96 0.91 15.58
C PRO A 42 9.46 2.31 15.92
N TYR A 43 9.69 2.70 17.16
CA TYR A 43 9.35 4.03 17.65
C TYR A 43 10.45 4.58 18.56
N VAL A 44 10.46 5.89 18.76
CA VAL A 44 11.30 6.61 19.70
C VAL A 44 10.45 7.20 20.82
N GLY A 45 11.08 7.50 21.97
CA GLY A 45 10.43 8.07 23.15
C GLY A 45 10.63 7.18 24.38
N LYS A 46 10.65 7.79 25.56
CA LYS A 46 10.95 7.10 26.82
C LYS A 46 9.73 6.92 27.73
N LYS A 47 8.69 7.75 27.59
CA LYS A 47 7.50 7.70 28.43
C LYS A 47 6.22 7.99 27.65
N LYS A 48 5.07 7.72 28.27
CA LYS A 48 3.75 7.98 27.70
C LYS A 48 3.64 9.44 27.22
N GLY A 49 3.18 9.64 26.00
CA GLY A 49 3.04 10.94 25.34
C GLY A 49 4.26 11.37 24.49
N GLU A 50 5.41 10.72 24.63
CA GLU A 50 6.61 11.00 23.83
C GLU A 50 6.81 10.00 22.67
N PHE A 51 6.06 8.92 22.63
CA PHE A 51 6.24 7.88 21.62
C PHE A 51 5.90 8.39 20.23
N ARG A 52 6.87 8.31 19.30
CA ARG A 52 6.72 8.67 17.90
C ARG A 52 7.18 7.50 17.03
N ARG A 53 6.35 7.12 16.06
CA ARG A 53 6.75 6.12 15.04
C ARG A 53 7.88 6.68 14.19
N THR A 54 8.79 5.81 13.78
CA THR A 54 9.87 6.15 12.86
C THR A 54 9.51 5.68 11.44
N SER A 55 10.26 6.15 10.46
CA SER A 55 10.18 5.70 9.06
C SER A 55 10.72 4.27 8.84
N ASN A 56 11.36 3.68 9.87
CA ASN A 56 11.96 2.33 9.80
C ASN A 56 10.93 1.19 9.96
N ARG A 57 9.67 1.43 9.59
CA ARG A 57 8.68 0.35 9.50
C ARG A 57 9.13 -0.64 8.43
N HIS A 58 9.01 -1.92 8.75
CA HIS A 58 9.27 -3.00 7.80
C HIS A 58 8.21 -4.10 7.92
N ASP A 59 7.65 -4.48 6.78
CA ASP A 59 6.59 -5.49 6.70
C ASP A 59 7.16 -6.78 6.12
N TYR A 60 7.08 -7.86 6.89
CA TYR A 60 7.40 -9.23 6.47
C TYR A 60 6.09 -9.90 6.05
N ALA A 61 5.62 -9.58 4.86
CA ALA A 61 4.39 -10.13 4.31
C ALA A 61 4.57 -11.60 3.88
N LEU A 62 3.47 -12.31 3.76
CA LEU A 62 3.44 -13.62 3.13
C LEU A 62 3.42 -13.39 1.61
N LYS A 63 4.27 -14.10 0.89
CA LYS A 63 4.19 -14.12 -0.57
C LYS A 63 2.83 -14.67 -1.01
N PRO A 64 2.32 -14.28 -2.17
CA PRO A 64 1.14 -14.92 -2.75
C PRO A 64 1.29 -16.44 -2.76
N THR A 65 0.22 -17.16 -2.43
CA THR A 65 0.25 -18.61 -2.28
C THR A 65 0.27 -19.36 -3.62
N GLY A 66 0.18 -18.64 -4.72
CA GLY A 66 0.19 -19.17 -6.08
C GLY A 66 0.51 -18.07 -7.08
N LEU A 67 0.54 -18.44 -8.35
CA LEU A 67 0.71 -17.49 -9.44
C LEU A 67 -0.46 -16.52 -9.50
N THR A 68 -0.13 -15.24 -9.63
CA THR A 68 -1.09 -14.15 -9.77
C THR A 68 -1.13 -13.66 -11.22
N ALA A 69 -2.09 -12.80 -11.55
CA ALA A 69 -2.12 -12.12 -12.85
C ALA A 69 -0.82 -11.34 -13.12
N LEU A 70 -0.17 -10.81 -12.05
CA LEU A 70 1.10 -10.09 -12.17
C LEU A 70 2.21 -11.01 -12.68
N ASN A 71 2.28 -12.25 -12.16
CA ASN A 71 3.22 -13.26 -12.65
C ASN A 71 2.95 -13.59 -14.12
N ALA A 72 1.68 -13.83 -14.47
CA ALA A 72 1.31 -14.17 -15.85
C ALA A 72 1.68 -13.05 -16.83
N LEU A 73 1.47 -11.78 -16.48
CA LEU A 73 1.87 -10.64 -17.30
C LEU A 73 3.39 -10.61 -17.49
N LYS A 74 4.15 -10.66 -16.40
CA LYS A 74 5.60 -10.65 -16.42
C LYS A 74 6.20 -11.81 -17.21
N ASP A 75 5.67 -13.04 -17.03
CA ASP A 75 6.15 -14.24 -17.72
C ASP A 75 5.88 -14.20 -19.23
N ASN A 76 4.90 -13.38 -19.65
CA ASN A 76 4.62 -13.09 -21.05
C ASN A 76 5.35 -11.86 -21.59
N GLY A 77 6.35 -11.34 -20.86
CA GLY A 77 7.17 -10.23 -21.29
C GLY A 77 6.47 -8.85 -21.23
N LEU A 78 5.39 -8.76 -20.49
CA LEU A 78 4.67 -7.51 -20.28
C LEU A 78 5.19 -6.79 -19.02
N ASP A 79 5.10 -5.47 -19.02
CA ASP A 79 5.45 -4.66 -17.87
C ASP A 79 4.40 -4.81 -16.75
N VAL A 80 4.88 -4.87 -15.52
CA VAL A 80 4.05 -4.80 -14.31
C VAL A 80 4.66 -3.74 -13.41
N ILE A 81 4.10 -2.55 -13.46
CA ILE A 81 4.58 -1.38 -12.77
C ILE A 81 3.75 -1.19 -11.50
N GLY A 82 4.38 -1.30 -10.34
CA GLY A 82 3.73 -1.08 -9.05
C GLY A 82 3.99 0.32 -8.51
N VAL A 83 2.95 1.07 -8.17
CA VAL A 83 3.04 2.38 -7.52
C VAL A 83 2.50 2.30 -6.09
N GLY A 84 3.17 2.93 -5.15
CA GLY A 84 2.81 2.90 -3.74
C GLY A 84 3.21 1.60 -3.05
N LYS A 85 2.27 0.92 -2.39
CA LYS A 85 2.54 -0.31 -1.61
C LYS A 85 2.42 -1.61 -2.40
N ILE A 86 2.18 -1.56 -3.69
CA ILE A 86 1.93 -2.77 -4.50
C ILE A 86 3.10 -3.75 -4.40
N ASN A 87 4.33 -3.25 -4.50
CA ASN A 87 5.51 -4.11 -4.34
C ASN A 87 5.56 -4.83 -2.99
N ASP A 88 5.21 -4.14 -1.92
CA ASP A 88 5.22 -4.71 -0.56
C ASP A 88 4.08 -5.72 -0.36
N ILE A 89 2.91 -5.43 -0.93
CA ILE A 89 1.73 -6.32 -0.86
C ILE A 89 2.02 -7.65 -1.53
N PHE A 90 2.66 -7.63 -2.70
CA PHE A 90 2.99 -8.83 -3.47
C PHE A 90 4.40 -9.38 -3.18
N CYS A 91 5.15 -8.80 -2.23
CA CYS A 91 6.55 -9.16 -1.94
C CYS A 91 7.46 -9.17 -3.18
N GLY A 92 7.22 -8.25 -4.11
CA GLY A 92 7.95 -8.16 -5.38
C GLY A 92 7.57 -9.22 -6.42
N GLU A 93 6.68 -10.17 -6.08
CA GLU A 93 6.30 -11.24 -7.00
C GLU A 93 5.51 -10.70 -8.21
N GLY A 94 5.98 -11.04 -9.40
CA GLY A 94 5.34 -10.63 -10.64
C GLY A 94 5.52 -9.15 -11.02
N ILE A 95 6.30 -8.36 -10.28
CA ILE A 95 6.53 -6.93 -10.56
C ILE A 95 7.81 -6.75 -11.35
N THR A 96 7.79 -5.87 -12.37
CA THR A 96 8.95 -5.52 -13.20
C THR A 96 9.58 -4.20 -12.80
N LYS A 97 8.77 -3.22 -12.34
CA LYS A 97 9.22 -1.90 -11.94
C LYS A 97 8.39 -1.40 -10.75
N THR A 98 9.00 -0.66 -9.84
CA THR A 98 8.29 -0.14 -8.66
C THR A 98 8.61 1.32 -8.40
N TYR A 99 7.59 2.06 -7.95
CA TYR A 99 7.69 3.46 -7.55
C TYR A 99 7.11 3.61 -6.14
N HIS A 100 7.94 4.04 -5.21
CA HIS A 100 7.47 4.38 -3.87
C HIS A 100 6.75 5.73 -3.90
N SER A 101 5.59 5.81 -3.22
CA SER A 101 4.86 7.07 -3.06
C SER A 101 4.77 7.48 -1.59
N ASP A 102 4.98 8.78 -1.32
CA ASP A 102 4.89 9.36 0.02
C ASP A 102 3.46 9.78 0.39
N SER A 103 2.59 9.93 -0.62
CA SER A 103 1.18 10.33 -0.48
C SER A 103 0.36 9.85 -1.68
N SER A 104 -0.97 9.93 -1.58
CA SER A 104 -1.85 9.64 -2.71
C SER A 104 -1.64 10.62 -3.87
N VAL A 105 -1.41 11.90 -3.59
CA VAL A 105 -1.09 12.91 -4.62
C VAL A 105 0.20 12.53 -5.35
N HIS A 106 1.28 12.21 -4.62
CA HIS A 106 2.54 11.78 -5.23
C HIS A 106 2.37 10.49 -6.06
N GLY A 107 1.55 9.54 -5.58
CA GLY A 107 1.22 8.34 -6.35
C GLY A 107 0.50 8.65 -7.67
N MET A 108 -0.42 9.60 -7.67
CA MET A 108 -1.09 10.08 -8.90
C MET A 108 -0.13 10.79 -9.85
N GLU A 109 0.75 11.65 -9.34
CA GLU A 109 1.78 12.33 -10.15
C GLU A 109 2.70 11.31 -10.84
N GLN A 110 3.15 10.29 -10.10
CA GLN A 110 3.94 9.19 -10.67
C GLN A 110 3.17 8.42 -11.75
N THR A 111 1.89 8.13 -11.51
CA THR A 111 1.02 7.42 -12.46
C THR A 111 0.87 8.23 -13.76
N ILE A 112 0.63 9.53 -13.66
CA ILE A 112 0.55 10.45 -14.81
C ILE A 112 1.88 10.45 -15.61
N GLN A 113 3.02 10.44 -14.92
CA GLN A 113 4.32 10.36 -15.61
C GLN A 113 4.52 9.00 -16.30
N ILE A 114 4.11 7.90 -15.65
CA ILE A 114 4.19 6.55 -16.23
C ILE A 114 3.34 6.45 -17.51
N CYS A 115 2.15 7.07 -17.55
CA CYS A 115 1.31 7.09 -18.76
C CYS A 115 1.98 7.77 -19.96
N LYS A 116 2.98 8.62 -19.72
CA LYS A 116 3.79 9.26 -20.79
C LYS A 116 4.92 8.36 -21.29
N GLU A 117 5.28 7.32 -20.52
CA GLU A 117 6.29 6.35 -20.93
C GLU A 117 5.67 5.36 -21.92
N ASP A 118 6.51 4.82 -22.82
CA ASP A 118 6.09 3.74 -23.71
C ASP A 118 6.25 2.39 -22.98
N PHE A 119 5.16 1.85 -22.45
CA PHE A 119 5.13 0.53 -21.83
C PHE A 119 3.89 -0.24 -22.29
N ARG A 120 3.97 -1.55 -22.23
CA ARG A 120 2.84 -2.44 -22.51
C ARG A 120 2.65 -3.41 -21.37
N GLY A 121 1.52 -3.32 -20.68
CA GLY A 121 1.26 -4.16 -19.52
C GLY A 121 0.31 -3.53 -18.52
N LEU A 122 0.63 -3.62 -17.24
CA LEU A 122 -0.19 -3.15 -16.14
C LEU A 122 0.56 -2.10 -15.29
N CYS A 123 -0.02 -0.94 -15.10
CA CYS A 123 0.35 -0.02 -14.02
C CYS A 123 -0.65 -0.21 -12.87
N PHE A 124 -0.20 -0.78 -11.76
CA PHE A 124 -1.03 -1.04 -10.58
C PHE A 124 -0.70 -0.04 -9.48
N VAL A 125 -1.68 0.77 -9.11
CA VAL A 125 -1.49 1.92 -8.21
C VAL A 125 -2.27 1.71 -6.92
N ASN A 126 -1.61 1.93 -5.77
CA ASN A 126 -2.24 1.94 -4.46
C ASN A 126 -2.14 3.32 -3.81
N LEU A 127 -3.26 4.01 -3.67
CA LEU A 127 -3.38 5.32 -3.04
C LEU A 127 -3.81 5.16 -1.59
N VAL A 128 -2.88 5.34 -0.65
CA VAL A 128 -3.05 4.91 0.75
C VAL A 128 -3.68 5.93 1.68
N ASP A 129 -3.75 7.21 1.32
CA ASP A 129 -4.14 8.28 2.25
C ASP A 129 -5.62 8.22 2.61
N PHE A 130 -6.48 7.76 1.71
CA PHE A 130 -7.91 7.53 1.97
C PHE A 130 -8.11 6.66 3.20
N ASP A 131 -7.38 5.56 3.29
CA ASP A 131 -7.41 4.64 4.42
C ASP A 131 -6.62 5.17 5.62
N ALA A 132 -5.32 5.42 5.41
CA ALA A 132 -4.36 5.63 6.50
C ALA A 132 -4.52 6.97 7.22
N LEU A 133 -4.85 8.05 6.49
CA LEU A 133 -4.95 9.40 7.05
C LEU A 133 -6.39 9.78 7.39
N TRP A 134 -7.37 9.31 6.62
CA TRP A 134 -8.74 9.81 6.72
C TRP A 134 -9.72 8.75 7.22
N GLY A 135 -9.73 7.56 6.63
CA GLY A 135 -10.63 6.47 6.99
C GLY A 135 -10.43 6.00 8.44
N HIS A 136 -9.27 5.49 8.80
CA HIS A 136 -8.94 5.05 10.16
C HIS A 136 -9.02 6.15 11.23
N ARG A 137 -8.90 7.41 10.84
CA ARG A 137 -8.98 8.56 11.75
C ARG A 137 -10.36 9.18 11.84
N ARG A 138 -11.31 8.63 11.11
CA ARG A 138 -12.69 9.11 11.07
C ARG A 138 -12.77 10.62 10.76
N ASN A 139 -11.91 11.07 9.86
CA ASN A 139 -11.87 12.46 9.42
C ASN A 139 -12.64 12.62 8.11
N VAL A 140 -13.94 12.86 8.21
CA VAL A 140 -14.86 12.99 7.08
C VAL A 140 -14.46 14.14 6.14
N GLU A 141 -14.11 15.29 6.72
CA GLU A 141 -13.69 16.47 5.94
C GLU A 141 -12.39 16.20 5.17
N GLY A 142 -11.40 15.57 5.84
CA GLY A 142 -10.15 15.17 5.20
C GLY A 142 -10.36 14.17 4.08
N TYR A 143 -11.28 13.21 4.26
CA TYR A 143 -11.64 12.22 3.25
C TYR A 143 -12.28 12.89 2.02
N GLY A 144 -13.22 13.82 2.22
CA GLY A 144 -13.84 14.60 1.15
C GLY A 144 -12.82 15.42 0.36
N LYS A 145 -11.94 16.13 1.06
CA LYS A 145 -10.84 16.89 0.41
C LYS A 145 -9.86 15.99 -0.37
N GLU A 146 -9.66 14.76 0.07
CA GLU A 146 -8.82 13.82 -0.66
C GLU A 146 -9.49 13.34 -1.95
N ILE A 147 -10.82 13.14 -1.93
CA ILE A 147 -11.60 12.86 -3.16
C ILE A 147 -11.47 14.01 -4.16
N GLU A 148 -11.62 15.26 -3.72
CA GLU A 148 -11.47 16.44 -4.58
C GLU A 148 -10.07 16.53 -5.22
N LYS A 149 -9.00 16.23 -4.45
CA LYS A 149 -7.64 16.20 -4.98
C LYS A 149 -7.45 15.05 -5.98
N PHE A 150 -7.98 13.87 -5.65
CA PHE A 150 -7.95 12.72 -6.55
C PHE A 150 -8.66 13.03 -7.87
N ASP A 151 -9.88 13.59 -7.82
CA ASP A 151 -10.66 13.96 -9.00
C ASP A 151 -9.92 14.93 -9.91
N LYS A 152 -9.29 15.95 -9.32
CA LYS A 152 -8.44 16.89 -10.07
C LYS A 152 -7.28 16.21 -10.79
N ASN A 153 -6.57 15.30 -10.12
CA ASN A 153 -5.47 14.55 -10.73
C ASN A 153 -5.98 13.51 -11.74
N LEU A 154 -7.15 12.94 -11.50
CA LEU A 154 -7.81 12.04 -12.43
C LEU A 154 -8.11 12.75 -13.76
N GLY A 155 -8.60 13.99 -13.73
CA GLY A 155 -8.78 14.78 -14.93
C GLY A 155 -7.51 14.86 -15.79
N VAL A 156 -6.37 15.15 -15.15
CA VAL A 156 -5.07 15.18 -15.84
C VAL A 156 -4.68 13.78 -16.37
N LEU A 157 -4.89 12.72 -15.59
CA LEU A 157 -4.61 11.35 -16.01
C LEU A 157 -5.42 10.95 -17.25
N LEU A 158 -6.70 11.31 -17.29
CA LEU A 158 -7.60 11.00 -18.42
C LEU A 158 -7.13 11.66 -19.74
N GLU A 159 -6.51 12.83 -19.67
CA GLU A 159 -5.93 13.50 -20.85
C GLU A 159 -4.74 12.72 -21.41
N GLU A 160 -3.92 12.12 -20.56
CA GLU A 160 -2.70 11.38 -20.93
C GLU A 160 -2.98 9.93 -21.40
N LEU A 161 -4.16 9.36 -21.15
CA LEU A 161 -4.51 8.02 -21.62
C LEU A 161 -4.54 7.95 -23.15
N ARG A 162 -4.14 6.82 -23.70
CA ARG A 162 -4.18 6.50 -25.13
C ARG A 162 -5.50 5.80 -25.49
N GLU A 163 -5.78 5.61 -26.77
CA GLU A 163 -6.99 4.94 -27.26
C GLU A 163 -7.05 3.45 -26.88
N ASP A 164 -5.89 2.83 -26.68
CA ASP A 164 -5.76 1.42 -26.29
C ASP A 164 -5.56 1.21 -24.79
N ASP A 165 -5.60 2.27 -23.99
CA ASP A 165 -5.54 2.17 -22.53
C ASP A 165 -6.93 1.88 -21.92
N LEU A 166 -6.91 1.04 -20.89
CA LEU A 166 -8.07 0.79 -20.03
C LEU A 166 -7.74 1.25 -18.60
N LEU A 167 -8.44 2.26 -18.12
CA LEU A 167 -8.38 2.68 -16.73
C LEU A 167 -9.46 1.96 -15.92
N ILE A 168 -9.06 1.35 -14.79
CA ILE A 168 -9.97 0.77 -13.81
C ILE A 168 -9.72 1.46 -12.46
N LEU A 169 -10.78 2.01 -11.87
CA LEU A 169 -10.78 2.57 -10.53
C LEU A 169 -11.62 1.67 -9.62
N THR A 170 -11.03 1.23 -8.53
CA THR A 170 -11.69 0.41 -7.52
C THR A 170 -11.07 0.63 -6.14
N ALA A 171 -11.55 -0.05 -5.13
CA ALA A 171 -10.91 -0.13 -3.82
C ALA A 171 -10.77 -1.59 -3.39
N ASP A 172 -9.82 -1.87 -2.52
CA ASP A 172 -9.58 -3.19 -1.94
C ASP A 172 -10.55 -3.49 -0.78
N HIS A 173 -11.07 -2.47 -0.10
CA HIS A 173 -12.07 -2.56 0.99
C HIS A 173 -12.76 -1.23 1.23
N GLY A 174 -13.83 -1.25 2.03
CA GLY A 174 -14.48 -0.07 2.58
C GLY A 174 -13.74 0.50 3.79
N ASN A 175 -13.82 1.79 3.99
CA ASN A 175 -13.40 2.45 5.23
C ASN A 175 -14.19 3.76 5.39
N ASP A 176 -15.45 3.64 5.81
CA ASP A 176 -16.37 4.79 6.00
C ASP A 176 -15.86 5.68 7.15
N PRO A 177 -15.48 6.93 6.87
CA PRO A 177 -15.01 7.85 7.89
C PRO A 177 -16.12 8.33 8.85
N THR A 178 -17.37 8.02 8.58
CA THR A 178 -18.51 8.35 9.46
C THR A 178 -18.84 7.22 10.45
N TYR A 179 -18.30 6.03 10.24
CA TYR A 179 -18.57 4.86 11.08
C TYR A 179 -17.88 4.95 12.44
N SER A 180 -18.39 4.22 13.43
CA SER A 180 -17.77 4.12 14.76
C SER A 180 -16.55 3.18 14.77
N GLY A 181 -15.58 3.44 15.65
CA GLY A 181 -14.37 2.62 15.76
C GLY A 181 -13.31 2.99 14.72
N THR A 182 -12.26 2.18 14.61
CA THR A 182 -11.08 2.45 13.77
C THR A 182 -10.81 1.37 12.74
N ASP A 183 -11.64 0.34 12.68
CA ASP A 183 -11.47 -0.77 11.75
C ASP A 183 -12.08 -0.45 10.37
N HIS A 184 -11.70 -1.22 9.36
CA HIS A 184 -12.32 -1.15 8.05
C HIS A 184 -13.80 -1.47 8.13
N THR A 185 -14.57 -0.91 7.24
CA THR A 185 -16.01 -1.10 7.16
C THR A 185 -16.41 -1.89 5.91
N ARG A 186 -17.67 -2.38 5.85
CA ARG A 186 -18.11 -3.34 4.84
C ARG A 186 -19.06 -2.71 3.83
N GLU A 187 -18.62 -1.67 3.15
CA GLU A 187 -19.33 -1.06 2.04
C GLU A 187 -19.00 -1.77 0.71
N TYR A 188 -19.87 -1.63 -0.26
CA TYR A 188 -19.54 -1.92 -1.65
C TYR A 188 -18.43 -0.97 -2.10
N VAL A 189 -17.40 -1.51 -2.70
CA VAL A 189 -16.33 -0.71 -3.31
C VAL A 189 -16.78 -0.18 -4.67
N PRO A 190 -16.33 1.01 -5.10
CA PRO A 190 -16.58 1.49 -6.44
C PRO A 190 -15.92 0.58 -7.47
N PHE A 191 -16.52 0.47 -8.64
CA PHE A 191 -15.90 -0.12 -9.81
C PHE A 191 -16.25 0.74 -11.02
N LEU A 192 -15.26 1.44 -11.55
CA LEU A 192 -15.36 2.32 -12.70
C LEU A 192 -14.34 1.86 -13.75
N ALA A 193 -14.76 1.72 -14.98
CA ALA A 193 -13.90 1.41 -16.11
C ALA A 193 -14.07 2.47 -17.20
N TYR A 194 -12.96 2.92 -17.76
CA TYR A 194 -12.91 3.94 -18.80
C TYR A 194 -11.86 3.62 -19.84
N SER A 195 -12.19 3.77 -21.10
CA SER A 195 -11.28 3.81 -22.25
C SER A 195 -11.70 4.94 -23.19
N LYS A 196 -10.75 5.51 -23.91
CA LYS A 196 -11.03 6.48 -25.00
C LYS A 196 -11.67 5.80 -26.19
#